data_b4c6273ed4ae1662422c5df50d4c9d09
#
_entry.id   b4c6273ed4ae1662422c5df50d4c9d09
#
_cell.length_a   1.000
_cell.length_b   1.000
_cell.length_c   1.000
_cell.angle_alpha   90.00
_cell.angle_beta   90.00
_cell.angle_gamma   90.00
#
_symmetry.space_group_name_H-M   'P 1'
#
loop_
_entity.id
_entity.type
_entity.pdbx_description
1 polymer ?
#
loop_
_entity_poly.entity_id
_entity_poly.type
_entity_poly.pdbx_seq_one_letter_code
_entity_poly.pdbx_strand_id
1 'polypeptide(L)'
;MTFHAQILTLYPEMFPGPLGISLAGRALEEGTWSCAPIQIRDFASDKHRTVDDTPAGGGAGMVLRADILSAAVAFAKREMAQKMKPRPFRGGVGVGSVSITRPLLQNPTPGPSPKGAGGSPALASVGTPKFSYNAEKLSAPIIAMTPRGKPITQARIRALAAGPGVTVLCGRFEGFDERLFVAHPEIELVSMGDIILSGGEIGALMLLDACIRLLPGVMGASSSGDEESFEQGLLEYPHYTRPNDWEGRMIPEVLRSGDHAKIAAWRKQQAEEITRLRRPDLWGRYKDARVQPASDVRQKNKD
;
A
#
# COMPACT_ATOMS: atom_id res chain seq x y z
N MET A 1 -4.59 -1.16 14.87
CA MET A 1 -4.90 -2.50 14.32
C MET A 1 -3.69 -2.96 13.55
N THR A 2 -3.18 -4.16 13.78
CA THR A 2 -1.98 -4.69 13.09
C THR A 2 -2.34 -5.09 11.67
N PHE A 3 -1.56 -4.66 10.67
CA PHE A 3 -1.68 -5.12 9.30
C PHE A 3 -0.98 -6.48 9.14
N HIS A 4 -1.71 -7.50 8.71
CA HIS A 4 -1.18 -8.86 8.60
C HIS A 4 -0.80 -9.21 7.17
N ALA A 5 0.50 -9.42 6.89
CA ALA A 5 0.99 -9.93 5.62
C ALA A 5 1.24 -11.43 5.72
N GLN A 6 0.51 -12.24 4.94
CA GLN A 6 0.80 -13.65 4.72
C GLN A 6 1.37 -13.83 3.31
N ILE A 7 2.39 -14.65 3.16
CA ILE A 7 3.06 -14.84 1.88
C ILE A 7 3.17 -16.35 1.60
N LEU A 8 2.40 -16.86 0.64
CA LEU A 8 2.51 -18.21 0.15
C LEU A 8 3.64 -18.27 -0.89
N THR A 9 4.74 -18.94 -0.57
CA THR A 9 5.97 -18.92 -1.36
C THR A 9 6.73 -20.24 -1.27
N LEU A 10 7.60 -20.49 -2.23
CA LEU A 10 8.60 -21.57 -2.18
C LEU A 10 9.89 -21.17 -1.45
N TYR A 11 10.04 -19.87 -1.13
CA TYR A 11 11.26 -19.28 -0.54
C TYR A 11 10.92 -18.38 0.63
N PRO A 12 10.43 -18.94 1.77
CA PRO A 12 10.07 -18.13 2.95
C PRO A 12 11.22 -17.31 3.50
N GLU A 13 12.47 -17.75 3.30
CA GLU A 13 13.69 -17.05 3.70
C GLU A 13 13.92 -15.70 3.00
N MET A 14 13.21 -15.43 1.90
CA MET A 14 13.23 -14.12 1.25
C MET A 14 12.49 -13.04 2.05
N PHE A 15 11.72 -13.43 3.08
CA PHE A 15 10.87 -12.53 3.87
C PHE A 15 11.29 -12.46 5.34
N PRO A 16 11.24 -11.28 5.96
CA PRO A 16 10.78 -10.00 5.39
C PRO A 16 11.79 -9.35 4.42
N GLY A 17 13.01 -9.88 4.27
CA GLY A 17 14.05 -9.33 3.40
C GLY A 17 14.32 -7.85 3.70
N PRO A 18 14.34 -6.96 2.68
CA PRO A 18 14.58 -5.53 2.88
C PRO A 18 13.53 -4.83 3.76
N LEU A 19 12.35 -5.41 3.92
CA LEU A 19 11.30 -4.86 4.79
C LEU A 19 11.59 -5.09 6.29
N GLY A 20 12.62 -5.86 6.63
CA GLY A 20 13.11 -6.04 7.99
C GLY A 20 14.02 -4.92 8.49
N ILE A 21 14.27 -3.88 7.68
CA ILE A 21 15.18 -2.77 8.03
C ILE A 21 14.47 -1.42 7.89
N SER A 22 15.11 -0.34 8.41
CA SER A 22 14.63 1.04 8.31
C SER A 22 13.24 1.21 8.95
N LEU A 23 12.37 2.02 8.33
CA LEU A 23 11.03 2.35 8.85
C LEU A 23 10.10 1.12 8.87
N ALA A 24 10.15 0.30 7.82
CA ALA A 24 9.36 -0.92 7.74
C ALA A 24 9.78 -1.95 8.80
N GLY A 25 11.09 -2.11 9.03
CA GLY A 25 11.63 -3.00 10.07
C GLY A 25 11.23 -2.55 11.48
N ARG A 26 11.32 -1.25 11.78
CA ARG A 26 10.83 -0.70 13.05
C ARG A 26 9.35 -0.95 13.24
N ALA A 27 8.53 -0.71 12.22
CA ALA A 27 7.10 -0.96 12.26
C ALA A 27 6.76 -2.44 12.48
N LEU A 28 7.61 -3.36 11.98
CA LEU A 28 7.50 -4.79 12.23
C LEU A 28 7.79 -5.13 13.72
N GLU A 29 8.87 -4.58 14.28
CA GLU A 29 9.25 -4.72 15.69
C GLU A 29 8.18 -4.16 16.63
N GLU A 30 7.61 -3.02 16.31
CA GLU A 30 6.52 -2.36 17.04
C GLU A 30 5.15 -3.04 16.87
N GLY A 31 5.03 -4.04 15.97
CA GLY A 31 3.80 -4.77 15.73
C GLY A 31 2.74 -3.99 14.94
N THR A 32 3.12 -2.91 14.27
CA THR A 32 2.25 -2.15 13.34
C THR A 32 1.84 -3.03 12.16
N TRP A 33 2.75 -3.88 11.72
CA TRP A 33 2.46 -4.96 10.78
C TRP A 33 3.13 -6.27 11.21
N SER A 34 2.74 -7.38 10.58
CA SER A 34 3.36 -8.69 10.80
C SER A 34 3.62 -9.39 9.49
N CYS A 35 4.73 -10.15 9.43
CA CYS A 35 5.13 -10.95 8.28
C CYS A 35 5.01 -12.44 8.60
N ALA A 36 4.24 -13.17 7.82
CA ALA A 36 4.04 -14.61 7.97
C ALA A 36 4.27 -15.33 6.63
N PRO A 37 5.53 -15.62 6.26
CA PRO A 37 5.82 -16.44 5.11
C PRO A 37 5.40 -17.88 5.39
N ILE A 38 4.73 -18.52 4.42
CA ILE A 38 4.17 -19.86 4.49
C ILE A 38 4.78 -20.66 3.36
N GLN A 39 5.46 -21.75 3.69
CA GLN A 39 6.09 -22.64 2.73
C GLN A 39 5.04 -23.46 1.98
N ILE A 40 4.94 -23.28 0.66
CA ILE A 40 3.98 -24.02 -0.18
C ILE A 40 4.26 -25.53 -0.18
N ARG A 41 5.53 -25.96 -0.09
CA ARG A 41 5.91 -27.38 -0.07
C ARG A 41 5.34 -28.16 1.11
N ASP A 42 4.95 -27.47 2.20
CA ASP A 42 4.39 -28.13 3.39
C ASP A 42 2.98 -28.69 3.15
N PHE A 43 2.35 -28.34 2.03
CA PHE A 43 1.03 -28.85 1.63
C PHE A 43 1.09 -30.02 0.66
N ALA A 44 2.28 -30.41 0.22
CA ALA A 44 2.47 -31.62 -0.58
C ALA A 44 2.52 -32.86 0.32
N SER A 45 1.79 -33.91 -0.06
CA SER A 45 1.69 -35.16 0.71
C SER A 45 2.70 -36.21 0.31
N ASP A 46 3.37 -36.04 -0.83
CA ASP A 46 4.36 -36.97 -1.35
C ASP A 46 5.73 -36.84 -0.70
N LYS A 47 6.54 -37.87 -0.73
CA LYS A 47 7.88 -37.92 -0.12
C LYS A 47 8.82 -36.81 -0.58
N HIS A 48 8.67 -36.37 -1.83
CA HIS A 48 9.54 -35.37 -2.44
C HIS A 48 9.00 -33.95 -2.30
N ARG A 49 7.81 -33.78 -1.69
CA ARG A 49 7.12 -32.48 -1.52
C ARG A 49 6.99 -31.73 -2.84
N THR A 50 6.51 -32.45 -3.86
CA THR A 50 6.36 -31.98 -5.24
C THR A 50 5.23 -30.97 -5.32
N VAL A 51 5.52 -29.76 -5.80
CA VAL A 51 4.55 -28.64 -5.87
C VAL A 51 4.22 -28.23 -7.30
N ASP A 52 4.92 -28.79 -8.27
CA ASP A 52 4.88 -28.45 -9.69
C ASP A 52 4.89 -29.73 -10.55
N ASP A 53 4.47 -29.60 -11.79
CA ASP A 53 4.48 -30.69 -12.79
C ASP A 53 4.64 -30.09 -14.20
N THR A 54 4.92 -30.94 -15.18
CA THR A 54 5.02 -30.55 -16.59
C THR A 54 3.72 -29.96 -17.11
N PRO A 55 3.77 -28.92 -17.98
CA PRO A 55 2.58 -28.32 -18.54
C PRO A 55 1.74 -29.35 -19.34
N ALA A 56 0.43 -29.35 -19.13
CA ALA A 56 -0.49 -30.15 -19.96
C ALA A 56 -0.41 -29.70 -21.42
N GLY A 57 -0.25 -30.63 -22.34
CA GLY A 57 -0.02 -30.35 -23.76
C GLY A 57 1.46 -30.22 -24.14
N GLY A 58 2.38 -30.38 -23.18
CA GLY A 58 3.83 -30.28 -23.41
C GLY A 58 4.32 -28.85 -23.38
N GLY A 59 5.62 -28.67 -23.51
CA GLY A 59 6.31 -27.38 -23.44
C GLY A 59 7.46 -27.44 -22.47
N ALA A 60 8.26 -26.35 -22.46
CA ALA A 60 9.34 -26.18 -21.50
C ALA A 60 8.80 -25.66 -20.16
N GLY A 61 9.53 -25.94 -19.08
CA GLY A 61 9.20 -25.44 -17.75
C GLY A 61 8.25 -26.34 -16.97
N MET A 62 7.78 -25.81 -15.84
CA MET A 62 6.92 -26.47 -14.87
C MET A 62 5.76 -25.55 -14.50
N VAL A 63 4.65 -26.11 -14.05
CA VAL A 63 3.46 -25.36 -13.60
C VAL A 63 3.15 -25.73 -12.15
N LEU A 64 2.88 -24.74 -11.31
CA LEU A 64 2.50 -24.97 -9.92
C LEU A 64 1.13 -25.67 -9.85
N ARG A 65 1.05 -26.76 -9.10
CA ARG A 65 -0.12 -27.63 -8.99
C ARG A 65 -1.27 -26.97 -8.24
N ALA A 66 -2.47 -27.03 -8.79
CA ALA A 66 -3.67 -26.44 -8.21
C ALA A 66 -4.07 -27.07 -6.87
N ASP A 67 -3.93 -28.39 -6.69
CA ASP A 67 -4.28 -29.10 -5.46
C ASP A 67 -3.43 -28.64 -4.26
N ILE A 68 -2.13 -28.49 -4.46
CA ILE A 68 -1.20 -28.03 -3.43
C ILE A 68 -1.48 -26.56 -3.08
N LEU A 69 -1.63 -25.72 -4.10
CA LEU A 69 -1.91 -24.30 -3.89
C LEU A 69 -3.28 -24.06 -3.25
N SER A 70 -4.30 -24.84 -3.61
CA SER A 70 -5.63 -24.76 -3.00
C SER A 70 -5.57 -25.09 -1.50
N ALA A 71 -4.80 -26.12 -1.11
CA ALA A 71 -4.59 -26.47 0.29
C ALA A 71 -3.88 -25.33 1.06
N ALA A 72 -2.85 -24.72 0.45
CA ALA A 72 -2.12 -23.58 1.02
C ALA A 72 -3.01 -22.36 1.18
N VAL A 73 -3.82 -22.02 0.18
CA VAL A 73 -4.81 -20.93 0.21
C VAL A 73 -5.85 -21.17 1.33
N ALA A 74 -6.39 -22.38 1.42
CA ALA A 74 -7.35 -22.73 2.46
C ALA A 74 -6.75 -22.62 3.87
N PHE A 75 -5.48 -22.98 4.05
CA PHE A 75 -4.75 -22.79 5.29
C PHE A 75 -4.59 -21.30 5.61
N ALA A 76 -4.08 -20.50 4.67
CA ALA A 76 -3.86 -19.07 4.85
C ALA A 76 -5.15 -18.33 5.21
N LYS A 77 -6.29 -18.69 4.59
CA LYS A 77 -7.61 -18.14 4.93
C LYS A 77 -8.00 -18.41 6.38
N ARG A 78 -7.78 -19.64 6.87
CA ARG A 78 -8.08 -20.00 8.27
C ARG A 78 -7.20 -19.23 9.25
N GLU A 79 -5.89 -19.16 9.00
CA GLU A 79 -4.96 -18.42 9.84
C GLU A 79 -5.27 -16.92 9.88
N MET A 80 -5.58 -16.32 8.73
CA MET A 80 -5.96 -14.91 8.67
C MET A 80 -7.25 -14.65 9.47
N ALA A 81 -8.26 -15.50 9.31
CA ALA A 81 -9.51 -15.39 10.05
C ALA A 81 -9.32 -15.50 11.57
N GLN A 82 -8.36 -16.33 12.02
CA GLN A 82 -8.03 -16.43 13.45
C GLN A 82 -7.37 -15.16 13.98
N LYS A 83 -6.44 -14.57 13.23
CA LYS A 83 -5.75 -13.31 13.59
C LYS A 83 -6.72 -12.13 13.65
N MET A 84 -7.77 -12.15 12.86
CA MET A 84 -8.78 -11.09 12.78
C MET A 84 -9.90 -11.21 13.82
N LYS A 85 -9.99 -12.33 14.55
CA LYS A 85 -10.97 -12.47 15.62
C LYS A 85 -10.68 -11.45 16.74
N PRO A 86 -11.69 -10.70 17.22
CA PRO A 86 -11.52 -9.88 18.41
C PRO A 86 -11.01 -10.76 19.56
N ARG A 87 -9.94 -10.35 20.20
CA ARG A 87 -9.53 -11.05 21.43
C ARG A 87 -10.66 -10.93 22.45
N PRO A 88 -11.15 -12.01 23.05
CA PRO A 88 -12.16 -11.91 24.09
C PRO A 88 -11.61 -11.01 25.20
N PHE A 89 -12.38 -10.01 25.56
CA PHE A 89 -12.08 -9.12 26.67
C PHE A 89 -11.97 -10.03 27.91
N ARG A 90 -10.75 -10.29 28.38
CA ARG A 90 -10.54 -10.91 29.67
C ARG A 90 -10.91 -9.89 30.74
N GLY A 91 -12.19 -9.83 31.07
CA GLY A 91 -12.69 -9.12 32.24
C GLY A 91 -12.11 -9.75 33.50
N GLY A 92 -10.95 -9.30 33.89
CA GLY A 92 -10.42 -9.52 35.23
C GLY A 92 -10.96 -8.41 36.11
N VAL A 93 -11.93 -8.72 36.96
CA VAL A 93 -12.35 -7.90 38.10
C VAL A 93 -11.15 -7.77 39.02
N GLY A 94 -10.57 -6.58 39.07
CA GLY A 94 -9.53 -6.20 39.98
C GLY A 94 -9.55 -4.70 40.17
N VAL A 95 -10.46 -4.26 41.09
CA VAL A 95 -10.43 -2.89 41.61
C VAL A 95 -9.20 -2.77 42.49
N GLY A 96 -8.10 -2.33 41.93
CA GLY A 96 -6.90 -1.90 42.61
C GLY A 96 -6.61 -0.46 42.20
N SER A 97 -6.96 0.48 43.08
CA SER A 97 -6.57 1.87 42.95
C SER A 97 -5.05 2.01 43.10
N VAL A 98 -4.32 2.12 42.01
CA VAL A 98 -2.90 2.50 42.03
C VAL A 98 -2.84 3.98 41.70
N SER A 99 -2.60 4.80 42.73
CA SER A 99 -2.21 6.20 42.61
C SER A 99 -0.84 6.27 41.92
N ILE A 100 -0.83 6.62 40.64
CA ILE A 100 0.42 6.94 39.94
C ILE A 100 0.71 8.42 40.13
N THR A 101 1.57 8.75 41.08
CA THR A 101 2.21 10.05 41.20
C THR A 101 3.18 10.24 40.03
N ARG A 102 2.79 11.09 39.07
CA ARG A 102 3.68 11.54 37.99
C ARG A 102 4.73 12.50 38.56
N PRO A 103 6.03 12.33 38.26
CA PRO A 103 6.99 13.40 38.47
C PRO A 103 6.72 14.53 37.47
N LEU A 104 6.57 15.73 37.96
CA LEU A 104 6.50 16.97 37.18
C LEU A 104 7.86 17.21 36.50
N LEU A 105 7.95 16.94 35.20
CA LEU A 105 9.00 17.50 34.35
C LEU A 105 8.57 18.91 33.96
N GLN A 106 9.36 19.87 34.41
CA GLN A 106 9.19 21.29 34.10
C GLN A 106 9.37 21.54 32.61
N ASN A 107 8.33 22.03 31.96
CA ASN A 107 8.41 22.57 30.60
C ASN A 107 9.11 23.92 30.61
N PRO A 108 10.02 24.22 29.67
CA PRO A 108 10.54 25.56 29.49
C PRO A 108 9.43 26.47 28.92
N THR A 109 9.38 27.66 29.49
CA THR A 109 8.44 28.74 29.19
C THR A 109 8.47 29.17 27.71
N PRO A 110 7.33 29.28 27.00
CA PRO A 110 7.31 29.86 25.65
C PRO A 110 7.49 31.40 25.75
N GLY A 111 8.38 31.92 24.91
CA GLY A 111 8.51 33.34 24.67
C GLY A 111 7.29 33.94 23.93
N PRO A 112 7.08 35.25 23.97
CA PRO A 112 5.86 35.88 23.50
C PRO A 112 5.72 35.85 21.98
N SER A 113 4.55 35.41 21.49
CA SER A 113 4.13 35.46 20.10
C SER A 113 3.80 36.89 19.66
N PRO A 114 4.16 37.30 18.43
CA PRO A 114 3.68 38.56 17.87
C PRO A 114 2.22 38.43 17.43
N LYS A 115 1.39 39.35 17.86
CA LYS A 115 0.01 39.58 17.39
C LYS A 115 0.05 40.12 15.95
N GLY A 116 -0.65 39.49 15.03
CA GLY A 116 -0.89 39.99 13.68
C GLY A 116 -2.08 39.30 13.05
N ALA A 117 -3.17 40.05 12.95
CA ALA A 117 -4.45 39.63 12.35
C ALA A 117 -4.34 39.40 10.85
N GLY A 118 -5.14 38.47 10.35
CA GLY A 118 -5.37 38.28 8.91
C GLY A 118 -6.09 36.98 8.64
N GLY A 119 -7.43 37.01 8.64
CA GLY A 119 -8.24 35.87 8.23
C GLY A 119 -8.01 35.53 6.76
N SER A 120 -7.57 34.34 6.49
CA SER A 120 -7.54 33.76 5.14
C SER A 120 -8.91 33.21 4.77
N PRO A 121 -9.38 33.43 3.53
CA PRO A 121 -10.63 32.82 3.08
C PRO A 121 -10.43 31.30 2.94
N ALA A 122 -11.40 30.56 3.45
CA ALA A 122 -11.46 29.11 3.35
C ALA A 122 -11.44 28.68 1.89
N LEU A 123 -10.37 28.01 1.47
CA LEU A 123 -10.31 27.27 0.22
C LEU A 123 -11.33 26.11 0.34
N ALA A 124 -12.35 26.16 -0.54
CA ALA A 124 -13.33 25.09 -0.68
C ALA A 124 -12.60 23.77 -0.91
N SER A 125 -12.76 22.84 0.02
CA SER A 125 -12.27 21.47 -0.10
C SER A 125 -12.95 20.83 -1.30
N VAL A 126 -12.21 20.59 -2.38
CA VAL A 126 -12.63 19.70 -3.45
C VAL A 126 -12.72 18.32 -2.82
N GLY A 127 -13.95 17.81 -2.73
CA GLY A 127 -14.25 16.55 -2.07
C GLY A 127 -13.43 15.42 -2.69
N THR A 128 -12.61 14.79 -1.88
CA THR A 128 -12.05 13.47 -2.18
C THR A 128 -13.21 12.53 -2.49
N PRO A 129 -13.16 11.73 -3.58
CA PRO A 129 -14.21 10.75 -3.84
C PRO A 129 -14.26 9.79 -2.65
N LYS A 130 -15.36 9.89 -1.89
CA LYS A 130 -15.67 8.91 -0.84
C LYS A 130 -16.03 7.61 -1.56
N PHE A 131 -15.06 6.74 -1.75
CA PHE A 131 -15.34 5.35 -2.01
C PHE A 131 -15.99 4.80 -0.73
N SER A 132 -17.31 4.61 -0.76
CA SER A 132 -18.00 3.87 0.27
C SER A 132 -17.59 2.40 0.13
N TYR A 133 -16.58 2.03 0.89
CA TYR A 133 -16.20 0.63 1.06
C TYR A 133 -17.22 0.02 2.02
N ASN A 134 -18.06 -0.88 1.50
CA ASN A 134 -18.98 -1.65 2.31
C ASN A 134 -18.17 -2.41 3.37
N ALA A 135 -18.33 -2.03 4.63
CA ALA A 135 -17.65 -2.63 5.79
C ALA A 135 -18.08 -4.09 6.08
N GLU A 136 -18.87 -4.71 5.23
CA GLU A 136 -19.50 -6.02 5.49
C GLU A 136 -18.64 -7.25 5.19
N LYS A 137 -17.40 -7.12 4.71
CA LYS A 137 -16.45 -8.24 4.65
C LYS A 137 -15.04 -7.77 4.96
N LEU A 138 -14.70 -7.72 6.23
CA LEU A 138 -13.32 -7.63 6.74
C LEU A 138 -12.57 -8.95 6.49
N SER A 139 -12.46 -9.39 5.24
CA SER A 139 -11.54 -10.47 4.87
C SER A 139 -10.32 -9.84 4.18
N ALA A 140 -9.12 -10.22 4.62
CA ALA A 140 -7.91 -9.84 3.92
C ALA A 140 -7.93 -10.41 2.50
N PRO A 141 -7.74 -9.61 1.44
CA PRO A 141 -7.75 -10.09 0.07
C PRO A 141 -6.59 -11.06 -0.18
N ILE A 142 -6.79 -11.98 -1.13
CA ILE A 142 -5.76 -12.89 -1.63
C ILE A 142 -5.34 -12.42 -3.00
N ILE A 143 -4.05 -12.15 -3.16
CA ILE A 143 -3.46 -11.62 -4.39
C ILE A 143 -2.47 -12.65 -4.95
N ALA A 144 -2.64 -13.06 -6.20
CA ALA A 144 -1.65 -13.83 -6.91
C ALA A 144 -0.80 -12.91 -7.80
N MET A 145 0.52 -12.97 -7.59
CA MET A 145 1.48 -12.20 -8.38
C MET A 145 1.73 -12.88 -9.71
N THR A 146 1.27 -12.26 -10.79
CA THR A 146 1.37 -12.82 -12.15
C THR A 146 1.36 -11.72 -13.21
N PRO A 147 2.15 -11.83 -14.30
CA PRO A 147 2.09 -10.89 -15.42
C PRO A 147 0.71 -10.82 -16.10
N ARG A 148 -0.11 -11.86 -15.97
CA ARG A 148 -1.48 -11.93 -16.52
C ARG A 148 -2.51 -11.14 -15.69
N GLY A 149 -2.11 -10.61 -14.54
CA GLY A 149 -2.96 -9.83 -13.66
C GLY A 149 -3.15 -8.39 -14.13
N LYS A 150 -4.08 -7.69 -13.48
CA LYS A 150 -4.24 -6.24 -13.68
C LYS A 150 -3.04 -5.50 -13.07
N PRO A 151 -2.50 -4.48 -13.75
CA PRO A 151 -1.45 -3.65 -13.18
C PRO A 151 -1.91 -3.01 -11.85
N ILE A 152 -1.06 -3.11 -10.82
CA ILE A 152 -1.34 -2.51 -9.53
C ILE A 152 -1.34 -0.98 -9.63
N THR A 153 -2.23 -0.35 -8.89
CA THR A 153 -2.31 1.12 -8.84
C THR A 153 -2.17 1.61 -7.41
N GLN A 154 -1.76 2.88 -7.25
CA GLN A 154 -1.66 3.51 -5.93
C GLN A 154 -3.02 3.49 -5.19
N ALA A 155 -4.13 3.68 -5.89
CA ALA A 155 -5.47 3.57 -5.31
C ALA A 155 -5.74 2.18 -4.74
N ARG A 156 -5.31 1.10 -5.43
CA ARG A 156 -5.42 -0.27 -4.92
C ARG A 156 -4.53 -0.50 -3.72
N ILE A 157 -3.30 0.01 -3.73
CA ILE A 157 -2.38 -0.06 -2.58
C ILE A 157 -2.99 0.62 -1.34
N ARG A 158 -3.59 1.82 -1.50
CA ARG A 158 -4.30 2.51 -0.40
C ARG A 158 -5.45 1.68 0.15
N ALA A 159 -6.24 1.06 -0.72
CA ALA A 159 -7.33 0.20 -0.29
C ALA A 159 -6.84 -1.04 0.47
N LEU A 160 -5.70 -1.62 0.07
CA LEU A 160 -5.06 -2.73 0.79
C LEU A 160 -4.55 -2.29 2.16
N ALA A 161 -3.81 -1.17 2.21
CA ALA A 161 -3.23 -0.63 3.44
C ALA A 161 -4.30 -0.21 4.48
N ALA A 162 -5.48 0.22 4.03
CA ALA A 162 -6.61 0.53 4.89
C ALA A 162 -7.31 -0.73 5.45
N GLY A 163 -7.00 -1.90 4.91
CA GLY A 163 -7.57 -3.18 5.35
C GLY A 163 -6.78 -3.85 6.50
N PRO A 164 -7.21 -5.01 6.93
CA PRO A 164 -6.58 -5.74 8.05
C PRO A 164 -5.29 -6.45 7.65
N GLY A 165 -4.97 -6.52 6.36
CA GLY A 165 -3.82 -7.24 5.83
C GLY A 165 -4.06 -7.78 4.42
N VAL A 166 -3.15 -8.63 3.96
CA VAL A 166 -3.18 -9.24 2.63
C VAL A 166 -2.53 -10.62 2.67
N THR A 167 -3.06 -11.55 1.88
CA THR A 167 -2.38 -12.81 1.56
C THR A 167 -1.84 -12.71 0.13
N VAL A 168 -0.53 -12.89 -0.04
CA VAL A 168 0.12 -12.84 -1.36
C VAL A 168 0.57 -14.23 -1.76
N LEU A 169 0.15 -14.68 -2.93
CA LEU A 169 0.56 -15.93 -3.54
C LEU A 169 1.64 -15.66 -4.59
N CYS A 170 2.84 -16.17 -4.36
CA CYS A 170 4.00 -15.99 -5.23
C CYS A 170 4.06 -17.10 -6.28
N GLY A 171 3.92 -16.72 -7.55
CA GLY A 171 4.12 -17.64 -8.68
C GLY A 171 5.59 -17.93 -8.92
N ARG A 172 5.88 -19.14 -9.40
CA ARG A 172 7.21 -19.57 -9.85
C ARG A 172 7.07 -20.39 -11.13
N PHE A 173 8.15 -20.64 -11.80
CA PHE A 173 8.20 -21.40 -13.06
C PHE A 173 7.33 -20.73 -14.13
N GLU A 174 6.50 -21.50 -14.87
CA GLU A 174 5.55 -20.99 -15.87
C GLU A 174 4.25 -20.42 -15.22
N GLY A 175 4.17 -20.43 -13.89
CA GLY A 175 3.06 -19.89 -13.12
C GLY A 175 2.14 -20.93 -12.52
N PHE A 176 0.87 -20.62 -12.51
CA PHE A 176 -0.15 -21.37 -11.78
C PHE A 176 -1.01 -22.21 -12.73
N ASP A 177 -1.41 -23.40 -12.29
CA ASP A 177 -2.50 -24.14 -12.92
C ASP A 177 -3.79 -23.32 -12.85
N GLU A 178 -4.42 -23.07 -13.99
CA GLU A 178 -5.58 -22.17 -14.13
C GLU A 178 -6.80 -22.64 -13.33
N ARG A 179 -6.89 -23.95 -13.05
CA ARG A 179 -7.97 -24.53 -12.23
C ARG A 179 -7.98 -23.99 -10.79
N LEU A 180 -6.84 -23.48 -10.30
CA LEU A 180 -6.78 -22.81 -9.01
C LEU A 180 -7.73 -21.61 -8.97
N PHE A 181 -7.72 -20.77 -10.01
CA PHE A 181 -8.53 -19.55 -10.06
C PHE A 181 -10.02 -19.84 -10.31
N VAL A 182 -10.32 -20.96 -10.95
CA VAL A 182 -11.70 -21.44 -11.07
C VAL A 182 -12.24 -21.91 -9.72
N ALA A 183 -11.41 -22.60 -8.93
CA ALA A 183 -11.77 -23.08 -7.59
C ALA A 183 -11.79 -21.94 -6.54
N HIS A 184 -11.00 -20.90 -6.74
CA HIS A 184 -10.85 -19.75 -5.84
C HIS A 184 -11.02 -18.43 -6.59
N PRO A 185 -12.26 -18.09 -7.04
CA PRO A 185 -12.53 -16.88 -7.83
C PRO A 185 -12.31 -15.58 -7.03
N GLU A 186 -12.15 -15.65 -5.72
CA GLU A 186 -11.78 -14.54 -4.85
C GLU A 186 -10.32 -14.12 -4.94
N ILE A 187 -9.45 -14.92 -5.60
CA ILE A 187 -8.04 -14.57 -5.80
C ILE A 187 -7.94 -13.48 -6.87
N GLU A 188 -7.41 -12.33 -6.49
CA GLU A 188 -7.12 -11.23 -7.40
C GLU A 188 -5.78 -11.46 -8.11
N LEU A 189 -5.78 -11.45 -9.44
CA LEU A 189 -4.56 -11.51 -10.25
C LEU A 189 -3.97 -10.12 -10.41
N VAL A 190 -2.71 -9.93 -9.98
CA VAL A 190 -2.04 -8.63 -9.98
C VAL A 190 -0.70 -8.71 -10.68
N SER A 191 -0.44 -7.74 -11.55
CA SER A 191 0.84 -7.49 -12.21
C SER A 191 1.52 -6.26 -11.61
N MET A 192 2.86 -6.32 -11.50
CA MET A 192 3.68 -5.16 -11.12
C MET A 192 4.09 -4.30 -12.33
N GLY A 193 3.56 -4.58 -13.51
CA GLY A 193 3.87 -3.92 -14.78
C GLY A 193 4.24 -4.91 -15.87
N ASP A 194 4.61 -4.41 -17.03
CA ASP A 194 4.94 -5.21 -18.22
C ASP A 194 6.40 -5.72 -18.16
N ILE A 195 6.71 -6.44 -17.08
CA ILE A 195 8.02 -7.05 -16.83
C ILE A 195 7.85 -8.50 -16.36
N ILE A 196 8.81 -9.35 -16.71
CA ILE A 196 8.87 -10.72 -16.24
C ILE A 196 9.94 -10.84 -15.16
N LEU A 197 9.55 -11.36 -14.02
CA LEU A 197 10.43 -11.67 -12.89
C LEU A 197 10.62 -13.20 -12.79
N SER A 198 11.70 -13.63 -12.14
CA SER A 198 11.96 -15.05 -11.89
C SER A 198 10.95 -15.72 -10.95
N GLY A 199 10.12 -14.92 -10.29
CA GLY A 199 9.05 -15.35 -9.39
C GLY A 199 8.30 -14.20 -8.77
N GLY A 200 7.20 -14.50 -8.08
CA GLY A 200 6.31 -13.50 -7.49
C GLY A 200 6.84 -12.82 -6.23
N GLU A 201 7.94 -13.32 -5.62
CA GLU A 201 8.43 -12.85 -4.32
C GLU A 201 8.87 -11.38 -4.33
N ILE A 202 9.58 -10.96 -5.40
CA ILE A 202 9.99 -9.55 -5.54
C ILE A 202 8.76 -8.66 -5.73
N GLY A 203 7.78 -9.11 -6.52
CA GLY A 203 6.50 -8.40 -6.65
C GLY A 203 5.74 -8.31 -5.33
N ALA A 204 5.76 -9.38 -4.52
CA ALA A 204 5.19 -9.38 -3.18
C ALA A 204 5.88 -8.37 -2.26
N LEU A 205 7.22 -8.31 -2.27
CA LEU A 205 7.99 -7.32 -1.50
C LEU A 205 7.64 -5.88 -1.91
N MET A 206 7.56 -5.59 -3.22
CA MET A 206 7.14 -4.27 -3.73
C MET A 206 5.73 -3.90 -3.28
N LEU A 207 4.78 -4.83 -3.37
CA LEU A 207 3.39 -4.61 -2.93
C LEU A 207 3.34 -4.34 -1.43
N LEU A 208 4.06 -5.13 -0.63
CA LEU A 208 4.09 -4.97 0.82
C LEU A 208 4.76 -3.66 1.23
N ASP A 209 5.88 -3.28 0.61
CA ASP A 209 6.54 -1.98 0.87
C ASP A 209 5.57 -0.82 0.64
N ALA A 210 4.90 -0.83 -0.53
CA ALA A 210 3.93 0.20 -0.88
C ALA A 210 2.75 0.27 0.11
N CYS A 211 2.31 -0.86 0.68
CA CYS A 211 1.27 -0.89 1.72
C CYS A 211 1.80 -0.42 3.07
N ILE A 212 2.94 -0.95 3.52
CA ILE A 212 3.50 -0.71 4.85
C ILE A 212 3.81 0.76 5.07
N ARG A 213 4.39 1.45 4.06
CA ARG A 213 4.68 2.88 4.16
C ARG A 213 3.44 3.76 4.37
N LEU A 214 2.26 3.27 4.02
CA LEU A 214 0.99 3.98 4.20
C LEU A 214 0.32 3.68 5.56
N LEU A 215 0.85 2.76 6.34
CA LEU A 215 0.30 2.45 7.66
C LEU A 215 0.54 3.62 8.64
N PRO A 216 -0.43 3.91 9.53
CA PRO A 216 -0.30 4.99 10.49
C PRO A 216 0.98 4.86 11.34
N GLY A 217 1.76 5.93 11.40
CA GLY A 217 2.98 6.00 12.22
C GLY A 217 4.25 5.45 11.57
N VAL A 218 4.18 4.81 10.39
CA VAL A 218 5.36 4.30 9.69
C VAL A 218 6.14 5.44 9.04
N MET A 219 5.47 6.30 8.28
CA MET A 219 6.07 7.52 7.73
C MET A 219 5.91 8.68 8.71
N GLY A 220 6.99 9.45 8.93
CA GLY A 220 7.07 10.42 10.03
C GLY A 220 6.13 11.62 9.93
N ALA A 221 5.65 12.00 8.75
CA ALA A 221 4.71 13.10 8.56
C ALA A 221 3.47 12.61 7.81
N SER A 222 2.30 12.72 8.42
CA SER A 222 1.02 12.34 7.80
C SER A 222 0.69 13.12 6.52
N SER A 223 1.24 14.33 6.36
CA SER A 223 1.06 15.20 5.19
C SER A 223 2.02 14.89 4.04
N SER A 224 3.09 14.10 4.25
CA SER A 224 4.04 13.77 3.18
C SER A 224 3.43 13.00 2.02
N GLY A 225 2.34 12.26 2.26
CA GLY A 225 1.69 11.44 1.24
C GLY A 225 0.74 12.20 0.31
N ASP A 226 0.28 13.38 0.68
CA ASP A 226 -0.79 14.07 -0.06
C ASP A 226 -0.31 14.74 -1.37
N GLU A 227 0.99 15.05 -1.47
CA GLU A 227 1.63 15.67 -2.63
C GLU A 227 2.42 14.65 -3.49
N GLU A 228 2.40 13.35 -3.15
CA GLU A 228 3.13 12.33 -3.88
C GLU A 228 2.54 12.03 -5.26
N SER A 229 3.37 11.44 -6.13
CA SER A 229 2.94 10.99 -7.46
C SER A 229 1.72 10.08 -7.37
N PHE A 230 0.79 10.27 -8.31
CA PHE A 230 -0.48 9.53 -8.46
C PHE A 230 -1.61 9.91 -7.50
N GLU A 231 -1.37 10.66 -6.43
CA GLU A 231 -2.41 11.01 -5.46
C GLU A 231 -3.49 11.92 -6.05
N GLN A 232 -3.07 12.92 -6.83
CA GLN A 232 -3.97 13.83 -7.52
C GLN A 232 -4.04 13.56 -9.02
N GLY A 233 -3.61 12.37 -9.46
CA GLY A 233 -3.56 12.00 -10.88
C GLY A 233 -2.37 12.60 -11.64
N LEU A 234 -1.45 13.25 -10.96
CA LEU A 234 -0.22 13.84 -11.49
C LEU A 234 1.01 13.11 -10.98
N LEU A 235 2.15 13.31 -11.65
CA LEU A 235 3.46 13.09 -11.06
C LEU A 235 3.78 14.27 -10.14
N GLU A 236 4.59 14.02 -9.10
CA GLU A 236 5.03 15.09 -8.23
C GLU A 236 5.99 16.07 -8.93
N TYR A 237 6.13 17.26 -8.37
CA TYR A 237 7.02 18.30 -8.85
C TYR A 237 8.50 17.97 -8.50
N PRO A 238 9.49 18.62 -9.17
CA PRO A 238 10.90 18.40 -8.89
C PRO A 238 11.29 18.98 -7.52
N HIS A 239 12.07 18.23 -6.76
CA HIS A 239 12.61 18.64 -5.47
C HIS A 239 14.00 19.23 -5.59
N TYR A 240 14.30 20.21 -4.77
CA TYR A 240 15.59 20.87 -4.67
C TYR A 240 16.05 20.92 -3.20
N THR A 241 17.36 20.83 -2.99
CA THR A 241 18.00 20.95 -1.69
C THR A 241 19.34 21.67 -1.78
N ARG A 242 20.00 21.90 -0.67
CA ARG A 242 21.34 22.52 -0.60
C ARG A 242 22.38 21.70 -1.39
N PRO A 243 23.40 22.37 -1.95
CA PRO A 243 23.69 23.81 -1.93
C PRO A 243 22.77 24.62 -2.85
N ASN A 244 22.65 25.97 -2.61
CA ASN A 244 21.82 26.85 -3.45
C ASN A 244 22.31 26.94 -4.89
N ASP A 245 23.62 26.91 -5.07
CA ASP A 245 24.29 26.84 -6.36
C ASP A 245 25.09 25.52 -6.40
N TRP A 246 24.82 24.72 -7.41
CA TRP A 246 25.60 23.55 -7.71
C TRP A 246 26.08 23.60 -9.16
N GLU A 247 27.35 23.97 -9.35
CA GLU A 247 27.98 24.07 -10.69
C GLU A 247 27.20 25.02 -11.63
N GLY A 248 26.82 26.19 -11.14
CA GLY A 248 26.04 27.18 -11.88
C GLY A 248 24.53 26.87 -12.02
N ARG A 249 24.06 25.79 -11.41
CA ARG A 249 22.62 25.38 -11.40
C ARG A 249 21.99 25.84 -10.11
N MET A 250 21.24 26.93 -10.17
CA MET A 250 20.59 27.54 -9.02
C MET A 250 19.28 26.86 -8.64
N ILE A 251 18.96 26.79 -7.34
CA ILE A 251 17.61 26.50 -6.88
C ILE A 251 16.68 27.60 -7.40
N PRO A 252 15.48 27.25 -7.99
CA PRO A 252 14.52 28.24 -8.44
C PRO A 252 14.20 29.29 -7.36
N GLU A 253 14.25 30.57 -7.73
CA GLU A 253 14.11 31.68 -6.77
C GLU A 253 12.77 31.64 -6.03
N VAL A 254 11.68 31.22 -6.71
CA VAL A 254 10.36 31.07 -6.11
C VAL A 254 10.36 30.15 -4.88
N LEU A 255 11.18 29.09 -4.89
CA LEU A 255 11.29 28.14 -3.77
C LEU A 255 12.04 28.73 -2.57
N ARG A 256 12.76 29.86 -2.77
CA ARG A 256 13.53 30.57 -1.76
C ARG A 256 12.81 31.81 -1.25
N SER A 257 11.67 32.17 -1.86
CA SER A 257 10.95 33.43 -1.57
C SER A 257 10.25 33.46 -0.22
N GLY A 258 9.96 32.31 0.38
CA GLY A 258 9.10 32.22 1.57
C GLY A 258 7.60 32.45 1.29
N ASP A 259 7.23 32.79 0.06
CA ASP A 259 5.83 32.99 -0.37
C ASP A 259 5.17 31.63 -0.65
N HIS A 260 4.47 31.10 0.35
CA HIS A 260 3.82 29.80 0.26
C HIS A 260 2.82 29.69 -0.90
N ALA A 261 2.12 30.78 -1.24
CA ALA A 261 1.15 30.76 -2.34
C ALA A 261 1.85 30.63 -3.71
N LYS A 262 2.94 31.39 -3.91
CA LYS A 262 3.74 31.26 -5.14
C LYS A 262 4.44 29.93 -5.24
N ILE A 263 4.95 29.39 -4.13
CA ILE A 263 5.58 28.07 -4.08
C ILE A 263 4.56 27.00 -4.47
N ALA A 264 3.35 27.01 -3.90
CA ALA A 264 2.29 26.04 -4.22
C ALA A 264 1.87 26.12 -5.71
N ALA A 265 1.71 27.34 -6.24
CA ALA A 265 1.39 27.53 -7.66
C ALA A 265 2.49 26.97 -8.58
N TRP A 266 3.76 27.25 -8.26
CA TRP A 266 4.91 26.74 -9.00
C TRP A 266 4.98 25.20 -8.97
N ARG A 267 4.83 24.60 -7.79
CA ARG A 267 4.83 23.12 -7.62
C ARG A 267 3.76 22.47 -8.50
N LYS A 268 2.55 23.01 -8.47
CA LYS A 268 1.45 22.52 -9.29
C LYS A 268 1.75 22.64 -10.77
N GLN A 269 2.25 23.79 -11.24
CA GLN A 269 2.64 23.98 -12.63
C GLN A 269 3.70 22.97 -13.07
N GLN A 270 4.72 22.73 -12.24
CA GLN A 270 5.76 21.76 -12.54
C GLN A 270 5.22 20.32 -12.58
N ALA A 271 4.34 19.94 -11.65
CA ALA A 271 3.68 18.64 -11.64
C ALA A 271 2.85 18.42 -12.92
N GLU A 272 2.09 19.42 -13.36
CA GLU A 272 1.30 19.38 -14.60
C GLU A 272 2.22 19.24 -15.83
N GLU A 273 3.29 20.02 -15.91
CA GLU A 273 4.23 19.98 -17.02
C GLU A 273 4.98 18.65 -17.11
N ILE A 274 5.55 18.17 -16.00
CA ILE A 274 6.25 16.88 -15.96
C ILE A 274 5.31 15.74 -16.32
N THR A 275 4.07 15.76 -15.83
CA THR A 275 3.08 14.72 -16.15
C THR A 275 2.74 14.73 -17.63
N ARG A 276 2.54 15.91 -18.21
CA ARG A 276 2.25 16.06 -19.64
C ARG A 276 3.37 15.49 -20.51
N LEU A 277 4.63 15.72 -20.12
CA LEU A 277 5.80 15.29 -20.88
C LEU A 277 6.12 13.81 -20.71
N ARG A 278 6.09 13.29 -19.47
CA ARG A 278 6.59 11.95 -19.13
C ARG A 278 5.50 10.89 -19.06
N ARG A 279 4.25 11.28 -18.76
CA ARG A 279 3.12 10.38 -18.60
C ARG A 279 1.86 10.95 -19.29
N PRO A 280 1.86 11.03 -20.65
CA PRO A 280 0.72 11.55 -21.40
C PRO A 280 -0.58 10.78 -21.15
N ASP A 281 -0.50 9.52 -20.78
CA ASP A 281 -1.61 8.68 -20.33
C ASP A 281 -2.26 9.18 -19.01
N LEU A 282 -1.46 9.56 -18.03
CA LEU A 282 -1.94 10.20 -16.81
C LEU A 282 -2.50 11.59 -17.07
N TRP A 283 -1.80 12.36 -17.91
CA TRP A 283 -2.22 13.70 -18.28
C TRP A 283 -3.61 13.72 -18.96
N GLY A 284 -3.88 12.77 -19.86
CA GLY A 284 -5.19 12.59 -20.47
C GLY A 284 -6.27 12.38 -19.40
N ARG A 285 -6.08 11.40 -18.52
CA ARG A 285 -7.02 11.11 -17.42
C ARG A 285 -7.25 12.29 -16.48
N TYR A 286 -6.20 13.02 -16.14
CA TYR A 286 -6.25 14.21 -15.28
C TYR A 286 -7.10 15.34 -15.91
N LYS A 287 -6.95 15.57 -17.22
CA LYS A 287 -7.78 16.55 -17.96
C LYS A 287 -9.25 16.13 -17.97
N ASP A 288 -9.52 14.88 -18.33
CA ASP A 288 -10.89 14.35 -18.45
C ASP A 288 -11.65 14.44 -17.12
N ALA A 289 -10.98 14.14 -16.01
CA ALA A 289 -11.56 14.26 -14.67
C ALA A 289 -11.93 15.70 -14.28
N ARG A 290 -11.31 16.72 -14.91
CA ARG A 290 -11.62 18.14 -14.68
C ARG A 290 -12.66 18.71 -15.61
N VAL A 291 -12.88 18.07 -16.76
CA VAL A 291 -13.87 18.51 -17.75
C VAL A 291 -15.27 17.99 -17.42
N GLN A 292 -15.43 16.92 -16.65
CA GLN A 292 -16.73 16.44 -16.23
C GLN A 292 -17.25 17.31 -15.05
N PRO A 293 -18.26 18.19 -15.28
CA PRO A 293 -18.87 18.91 -14.18
C PRO A 293 -19.67 17.93 -13.29
N ALA A 294 -19.75 18.25 -12.00
CA ALA A 294 -20.42 17.46 -10.95
C ALA A 294 -21.98 17.35 -11.14
N SER A 295 -22.48 17.18 -12.37
CA SER A 295 -23.90 17.21 -12.71
C SER A 295 -24.61 15.86 -12.75
N ASP A 296 -23.90 14.70 -12.66
CA ASP A 296 -24.56 13.40 -12.88
C ASP A 296 -24.89 12.59 -11.61
N VAL A 297 -24.66 13.13 -10.40
CA VAL A 297 -24.98 12.41 -9.15
C VAL A 297 -26.43 12.67 -8.68
N ARG A 298 -27.18 13.61 -9.26
CA ARG A 298 -28.53 13.96 -8.78
C ARG A 298 -29.68 13.23 -9.48
N GLN A 299 -29.44 12.39 -10.47
CA GLN A 299 -30.54 11.77 -11.24
C GLN A 299 -30.80 10.29 -11.00
N LYS A 300 -30.06 9.61 -10.12
CA LYS A 300 -30.32 8.17 -9.80
C LYS A 300 -31.02 7.88 -8.48
N ASN A 301 -31.57 8.89 -7.82
CA ASN A 301 -32.38 8.69 -6.59
C ASN A 301 -33.83 9.14 -6.74
N LYS A 302 -34.39 9.08 -7.94
CA LYS A 302 -35.83 9.27 -8.18
C LYS A 302 -36.26 8.29 -9.28
N ASP A 303 -36.32 7.01 -8.94
CA ASP A 303 -37.23 6.01 -9.53
C ASP A 303 -37.24 4.79 -8.58
#